data_5d7a8e493fd1f0fb72d74d355f724530
#
_entry.id   5d7a8e493fd1f0fb72d74d355f724530
#
_cell.length_a   1.000
_cell.length_b   1.000
_cell.length_c   1.000
_cell.angle_alpha   90.00
_cell.angle_beta   90.00
_cell.angle_gamma   90.00
#
_symmetry.space_group_name_H-M   'P 1'
#
loop_
_entity.id
_entity.type
_entity.pdbx_description
1 polymer ?
#
loop_
_entity_poly.entity_id
_entity_poly.type
_entity_poly.pdbx_seq_one_letter_code
_entity_poly.pdbx_strand_id
1 'polypeptide(L)' 'MAEKLLLYYKYIYDQKGFTGRIDLAKETKLPSTEAAIEPDTPEKIQLFKDAILKITGKPAPNL' A
#
# COMPACT_ATOMS: atom_id res chain seq x y z
N MET A 1 3.72 13.86 -5.75
CA MET A 1 2.75 13.59 -4.70
C MET A 1 2.47 12.09 -4.61
N ALA A 2 2.19 11.61 -3.43
CA ALA A 2 2.08 10.17 -3.17
C ALA A 2 0.68 9.61 -3.45
N GLU A 3 0.11 9.96 -4.58
CA GLU A 3 -1.27 9.56 -4.90
C GLU A 3 -1.43 8.05 -5.05
N LYS A 4 -0.47 7.39 -5.70
CA LYS A 4 -0.55 5.95 -5.92
C LYS A 4 -0.43 5.17 -4.61
N LEU A 5 0.42 5.62 -3.69
CA LEU A 5 0.57 4.95 -2.41
C LEU A 5 -0.72 5.03 -1.59
N LEU A 6 -1.40 6.16 -1.63
CA LEU A 6 -2.71 6.28 -0.98
C LEU A 6 -3.77 5.42 -1.64
N LEU A 7 -3.72 5.27 -2.97
CA LEU A 7 -4.63 4.39 -3.68
C LEU A 7 -4.43 2.94 -3.27
N TYR A 8 -3.20 2.52 -3.02
CA TYR A 8 -2.93 1.17 -2.53
C TYR A 8 -3.49 0.97 -1.13
N TYR A 9 -3.41 1.98 -0.26
CA TYR A 9 -4.03 1.91 1.06
C TYR A 9 -5.54 1.79 0.95
N LYS A 10 -6.15 2.55 0.07
CA LYS A 10 -7.58 2.48 -0.17
C LYS A 10 -7.98 1.10 -0.70
N TYR A 11 -7.20 0.56 -1.62
CA TYR A 11 -7.42 -0.77 -2.16
C TYR A 11 -7.37 -1.84 -1.08
N ILE A 12 -6.33 -1.82 -0.25
CA ILE A 12 -6.18 -2.85 0.79
C ILE A 12 -7.26 -2.72 1.86
N TYR A 13 -7.68 -1.51 2.16
CA TYR A 13 -8.80 -1.28 3.07
C TYR A 13 -10.09 -1.89 2.52
N ASP A 14 -10.32 -1.73 1.23
CA ASP A 14 -11.48 -2.29 0.56
C ASP A 14 -11.47 -3.83 0.56
N GLN A 15 -10.30 -4.42 0.45
CA GLN A 15 -10.14 -5.88 0.40
C GLN A 15 -10.11 -6.53 1.78
N LYS A 16 -9.43 -5.93 2.73
CA LYS A 16 -9.17 -6.53 4.05
C LYS A 16 -9.67 -5.68 5.22
N GLY A 17 -10.19 -4.49 4.96
CA GLY A 17 -10.62 -3.60 6.00
C GLY A 17 -9.47 -2.96 6.76
N PHE A 18 -9.73 -2.57 8.00
CA PHE A 18 -8.77 -1.85 8.82
C PHE A 18 -7.51 -2.67 9.10
N THR A 19 -7.66 -3.97 9.32
CA THR A 19 -6.53 -4.84 9.57
C THR A 19 -5.57 -4.90 8.37
N GLY A 20 -6.10 -4.82 7.16
CA GLY A 20 -5.28 -4.76 5.96
C GLY A 20 -4.41 -3.52 5.92
N ARG A 21 -4.95 -2.37 6.32
CA ARG A 21 -4.17 -1.13 6.40
C ARG A 21 -3.04 -1.26 7.40
N ILE A 22 -3.31 -1.84 8.56
CA ILE A 22 -2.29 -2.05 9.59
C ILE A 22 -1.19 -2.97 9.06
N ASP A 23 -1.57 -4.07 8.41
CA ASP A 23 -0.60 -5.01 7.85
C ASP A 23 0.24 -4.35 6.75
N LEU A 24 -0.38 -3.57 5.89
CA LEU A 24 0.35 -2.86 4.84
C LEU A 24 1.35 -1.88 5.43
N ALA A 25 0.95 -1.14 6.47
CA ALA A 25 1.85 -0.22 7.14
C ALA A 25 3.05 -0.95 7.76
N LYS A 26 2.81 -2.10 8.36
CA LYS A 26 3.89 -2.90 8.96
C LYS A 26 4.84 -3.46 7.90
N GLU A 27 4.30 -3.96 6.80
CA GLU A 27 5.12 -4.55 5.74
C GLU A 27 5.94 -3.50 5.00
N THR A 28 5.37 -2.33 4.75
CA THR A 28 6.04 -1.26 4.01
C THR A 28 6.79 -0.29 4.90
N LYS A 29 6.49 -0.28 6.21
CA LYS A 29 7.02 0.68 7.18
C LYS A 29 6.65 2.13 6.84
N LEU A 30 5.63 2.31 6.02
CA LEU A 30 5.13 3.61 5.63
C LEU A 30 3.64 3.69 5.95
N PRO A 31 3.27 4.17 7.15
CA PRO A 31 1.86 4.37 7.47
C PRO A 31 1.22 5.38 6.52
N SER A 32 -0.11 5.37 6.43
CA SER A 32 -0.82 6.19 5.46
C SER A 32 -0.49 7.68 5.56
N THR A 33 -0.24 8.16 6.78
CA THR A 33 0.12 9.56 6.98
C THR A 33 1.47 9.90 6.34
N GLU A 34 2.44 9.00 6.43
CA GLU A 34 3.75 9.20 5.78
C GLU A 34 3.67 8.93 4.28
N ALA A 35 2.92 7.92 3.88
CA ALA A 35 2.75 7.62 2.46
C ALA A 35 2.11 8.80 1.72
N ALA A 36 1.29 9.59 2.38
CA ALA A 36 0.65 10.74 1.77
C ALA A 36 1.64 11.85 1.35
N ILE A 37 2.80 11.93 2.01
CA ILE A 37 3.79 12.96 1.73
C ILE A 37 5.02 12.43 0.99
N GLU A 38 5.17 11.12 0.87
CA GLU A 38 6.29 10.52 0.17
C GLU A 38 6.03 10.49 -1.35
N PRO A 39 7.07 10.67 -2.18
CA PRO A 39 6.88 10.59 -3.63
C PRO A 39 6.62 9.16 -4.10
N ASP A 40 5.88 9.03 -5.20
CA ASP A 40 5.58 7.75 -5.84
C ASP A 40 6.78 7.26 -6.64
N THR A 41 7.80 6.77 -5.98
CA THR A 41 8.96 6.22 -6.67
C THR A 41 8.66 4.77 -7.11
N PRO A 42 9.28 4.29 -8.19
CA PRO A 42 9.10 2.90 -8.61
C PRO A 42 9.42 1.90 -7.50
N GLU A 43 10.41 2.20 -6.68
CA GLU A 43 10.80 1.35 -5.56
C GLU A 43 9.70 1.22 -4.53
N LYS A 44 9.08 2.35 -4.18
CA LYS A 44 7.97 2.35 -3.21
C LYS A 44 6.74 1.68 -3.77
N ILE A 45 6.44 1.92 -5.04
CA ILE A 45 5.31 1.27 -5.71
C ILE A 45 5.50 -0.24 -5.70
N GLN A 46 6.70 -0.72 -6.01
CA GLN A 46 6.99 -2.15 -5.98
C GLN A 46 6.89 -2.71 -4.58
N LEU A 47 7.37 -1.97 -3.58
CA LEU A 47 7.26 -2.36 -2.18
C LEU A 47 5.81 -2.54 -1.77
N PHE A 48 4.94 -1.62 -2.17
CA PHE A 48 3.52 -1.71 -1.86
C PHE A 48 2.85 -2.87 -2.60
N LYS A 49 3.21 -3.09 -3.86
CA LYS A 49 2.68 -4.22 -4.63
C LYS A 49 3.07 -5.55 -3.99
N ASP A 50 4.32 -5.68 -3.58
CA ASP A 50 4.80 -6.90 -2.93
C ASP A 50 4.08 -7.13 -1.59
N ALA A 51 3.90 -6.06 -0.83
CA ALA A 51 3.20 -6.14 0.45
C ALA A 51 1.75 -6.56 0.27
N ILE A 52 1.07 -6.00 -0.72
CA ILE A 52 -0.32 -6.35 -1.03
C ILE A 52 -0.44 -7.81 -1.46
N LEU A 53 0.47 -8.27 -2.31
CA LEU A 53 0.51 -9.67 -2.72
C LEU A 53 0.65 -10.58 -1.50
N LYS A 54 1.53 -10.23 -0.57
CA LYS A 54 1.76 -11.01 0.64
C LYS A 54 0.54 -11.03 1.54
N ILE A 55 -0.14 -9.90 1.67
CA ILE A 55 -1.29 -9.76 2.57
C ILE A 55 -2.54 -10.41 1.99
N THR A 56 -2.82 -10.19 0.72
CA THR A 56 -4.04 -10.67 0.07
C THR A 56 -3.88 -11.97 -0.68
N GLY A 57 -2.65 -12.36 -1.02
CA GLY A 57 -2.38 -13.51 -1.87
C GLY A 57 -2.67 -13.27 -3.34
N LYS A 58 -2.98 -12.04 -3.72
CA LYS A 58 -3.28 -11.66 -5.10
C LYS A 58 -2.42 -10.47 -5.51
N PRO A 59 -1.99 -10.40 -6.79
CA PRO A 59 -1.21 -9.26 -7.24
C PRO A 59 -1.99 -7.95 -7.10
N ALA A 60 -1.28 -6.89 -6.75
CA ALA A 60 -1.89 -5.58 -6.65
C ALA A 60 -2.27 -5.07 -8.05
N PRO A 61 -3.37 -4.31 -8.17
CA PRO A 61 -3.74 -3.71 -9.44
C PRO A 61 -2.76 -2.61 -9.86
N ASN A 62 -2.73 -2.30 -11.14
CA ASN A 62 -1.99 -1.13 -11.63
C ASN A 62 -2.86 0.11 -11.41
N LEU A 63 -2.51 0.85 -10.40
CA LEU A 63 -3.24 2.07 -10.05
C LEU A 63 -2.58 3.32 -10.59
#